data_fe194656b96102f46e9ba10e7db3ff77
#
_entry.id   fe194656b96102f46e9ba10e7db3ff77
#
_cell.length_a   1.000
_cell.length_b   1.000
_cell.length_c   1.000
_cell.angle_alpha   90.00
_cell.angle_beta   90.00
_cell.angle_gamma   90.00
#
_symmetry.space_group_name_H-M   'P 1'
#
loop_
_entity.id
_entity.type
_entity.pdbx_description
1 polymer ?
#
loop_
_entity_poly.entity_id
_entity_poly.type
_entity_poly.pdbx_seq_one_letter_code
_entity_poly.pdbx_strand_id
1 'polypeptide(L)'
;MEQNLDVNNIRQLVDIAIKVVYFVEDNVSESEVKDLLIKLINSPFDSYFIFKSLKKDVKCDLLLNNNIQSYADIGDKVEKNLQSLNSCIQSLSPNKFNNLKDGFLQKNFPSIFDSNKTKYKEVATKVREELSQLEFDFIRLKIDISKSNQFVDKNLTNVQNYLKAKGLYLHLLIKTWDVLSNNKLSQYVDSNLPQEFVENILYSVLDELKTCCEIIVSMHTSMKIYHQLRTRNDYFLKNIDNAINNAKTVFQQLKDMSSINDEKIAILNNLTQETNDSIQKISDEIKDFKQIKEQQPVVTE
;
A
#
# COMPACT_ATOMS: atom_id res chain seq x y z
N MET A 1 6.57 -41.79 8.71
CA MET A 1 5.53 -40.77 8.93
C MET A 1 4.80 -40.59 7.63
N GLU A 2 3.67 -41.25 7.47
CA GLU A 2 2.77 -41.01 6.33
C GLU A 2 2.13 -39.64 6.52
N GLN A 3 2.68 -38.62 5.88
CA GLN A 3 1.93 -37.37 5.66
C GLN A 3 0.86 -37.72 4.62
N ASN A 4 -0.37 -37.95 5.09
CA ASN A 4 -1.56 -37.99 4.25
C ASN A 4 -1.72 -36.60 3.59
N LEU A 5 -1.10 -36.41 2.43
CA LEU A 5 -1.31 -35.24 1.59
C LEU A 5 -2.78 -35.25 1.18
N ASP A 6 -3.57 -34.36 1.76
CA ASP A 6 -5.00 -34.20 1.41
C ASP A 6 -5.11 -33.64 0.00
N VAL A 7 -5.28 -34.49 -0.97
CA VAL A 7 -5.39 -34.17 -2.40
C VAL A 7 -6.53 -33.16 -2.66
N ASN A 8 -7.61 -33.21 -1.87
CA ASN A 8 -8.72 -32.28 -2.02
C ASN A 8 -8.30 -30.86 -1.60
N ASN A 9 -7.50 -30.76 -0.55
CA ASN A 9 -6.97 -29.46 -0.09
C ASN A 9 -5.99 -28.86 -1.12
N ILE A 10 -5.16 -29.71 -1.75
CA ILE A 10 -4.27 -29.28 -2.83
C ILE A 10 -5.07 -28.79 -4.04
N ARG A 11 -6.13 -29.48 -4.45
CA ARG A 11 -7.01 -29.03 -5.55
C ARG A 11 -7.61 -27.64 -5.28
N GLN A 12 -8.10 -27.41 -4.07
CA GLN A 12 -8.62 -26.06 -3.70
C GLN A 12 -7.54 -24.99 -3.76
N LEU A 13 -6.33 -25.28 -3.28
CA LEU A 13 -5.19 -24.36 -3.38
C LEU A 13 -4.81 -24.07 -4.83
N VAL A 14 -4.80 -25.06 -5.69
CA VAL A 14 -4.56 -24.93 -7.14
C VAL A 14 -5.60 -24.01 -7.77
N ASP A 15 -6.89 -24.22 -7.47
CA ASP A 15 -7.98 -23.38 -8.00
C ASP A 15 -7.82 -21.90 -7.57
N ILE A 16 -7.40 -21.66 -6.34
CA ILE A 16 -7.11 -20.31 -5.84
C ILE A 16 -5.88 -19.74 -6.56
N ALA A 17 -4.79 -20.49 -6.65
CA ALA A 17 -3.54 -20.05 -7.28
C ALA A 17 -3.74 -19.73 -8.77
N ILE A 18 -4.48 -20.54 -9.51
CA ILE A 18 -4.83 -20.28 -10.93
C ILE A 18 -5.59 -18.96 -11.06
N LYS A 19 -6.57 -18.68 -10.17
CA LYS A 19 -7.30 -17.41 -10.18
C LYS A 19 -6.38 -16.21 -9.91
N VAL A 20 -5.34 -16.38 -9.10
CA VAL A 20 -4.35 -15.33 -8.83
C VAL A 20 -3.48 -15.05 -10.05
N VAL A 21 -3.07 -16.09 -10.76
CA VAL A 21 -2.18 -15.99 -11.94
C VAL A 21 -2.97 -16.07 -13.26
N TYR A 22 -4.25 -15.72 -13.28
CA TYR A 22 -5.13 -15.79 -14.46
C TYR A 22 -4.58 -15.07 -15.70
N PHE A 23 -3.69 -14.09 -15.49
CA PHE A 23 -3.03 -13.32 -16.55
C PHE A 23 -1.84 -14.04 -17.18
N VAL A 24 -1.46 -15.23 -16.66
CA VAL A 24 -0.38 -16.06 -17.19
C VAL A 24 -0.97 -17.11 -18.12
N GLU A 25 -0.67 -16.99 -19.41
CA GLU A 25 -1.10 -17.98 -20.39
C GLU A 25 -0.41 -19.33 -20.13
N ASP A 26 -1.17 -20.41 -20.31
CA ASP A 26 -0.63 -21.77 -20.27
C ASP A 26 0.09 -22.09 -21.59
N ASN A 27 1.36 -21.71 -21.66
CA ASN A 27 2.24 -21.95 -22.78
C ASN A 27 3.18 -23.14 -22.57
N VAL A 28 2.91 -24.00 -21.57
CA VAL A 28 3.75 -25.16 -21.27
C VAL A 28 3.56 -26.24 -22.34
N SER A 29 4.66 -26.60 -23.01
CA SER A 29 4.69 -27.61 -24.06
C SER A 29 4.72 -29.02 -23.48
N GLU A 30 4.27 -30.01 -24.27
CA GLU A 30 4.39 -31.44 -23.92
C GLU A 30 5.87 -31.86 -23.73
N SER A 31 6.78 -31.24 -24.47
CA SER A 31 8.23 -31.49 -24.34
C SER A 31 8.74 -31.10 -22.96
N GLU A 32 8.31 -29.96 -22.39
CA GLU A 32 8.71 -29.53 -21.05
C GLU A 32 8.20 -30.49 -19.97
N VAL A 33 6.95 -30.98 -20.10
CA VAL A 33 6.38 -31.99 -19.22
C VAL A 33 7.19 -33.30 -19.31
N LYS A 34 7.49 -33.73 -20.54
CA LYS A 34 8.33 -34.91 -20.79
C LYS A 34 9.71 -34.80 -20.16
N ASP A 35 10.37 -33.66 -20.34
CA ASP A 35 11.71 -33.42 -19.78
C ASP A 35 11.70 -33.46 -18.24
N LEU A 36 10.67 -32.89 -17.62
CA LEU A 36 10.52 -32.98 -16.16
C LEU A 36 10.29 -34.43 -15.70
N LEU A 37 9.40 -35.17 -16.35
CA LEU A 37 9.13 -36.57 -16.01
C LEU A 37 10.38 -37.42 -16.14
N ILE A 38 11.17 -37.30 -17.22
CA ILE A 38 12.42 -38.00 -17.41
C ILE A 38 13.42 -37.71 -16.29
N LYS A 39 13.56 -36.44 -15.89
CA LYS A 39 14.44 -36.05 -14.78
C LYS A 39 14.02 -36.72 -13.46
N LEU A 40 12.72 -36.66 -13.13
CA LEU A 40 12.18 -37.24 -11.91
C LEU A 40 12.31 -38.77 -11.89
N ILE A 41 12.12 -39.43 -13.03
CA ILE A 41 12.28 -40.87 -13.16
C ILE A 41 13.74 -41.30 -12.99
N ASN A 42 14.67 -40.56 -13.59
CA ASN A 42 16.09 -40.90 -13.54
C ASN A 42 16.76 -40.58 -12.19
N SER A 43 16.17 -39.67 -11.40
CA SER A 43 16.73 -39.22 -10.13
C SER A 43 15.64 -38.95 -9.09
N PRO A 44 14.88 -39.98 -8.67
CA PRO A 44 13.71 -39.79 -7.82
C PRO A 44 14.04 -39.26 -6.42
N PHE A 45 15.24 -39.54 -5.91
CA PHE A 45 15.70 -39.05 -4.61
C PHE A 45 16.22 -37.60 -4.66
N ASP A 46 16.43 -37.06 -5.85
CA ASP A 46 16.92 -35.71 -6.09
C ASP A 46 15.81 -34.75 -6.51
N SER A 47 14.54 -35.12 -6.33
CA SER A 47 13.39 -34.33 -6.74
C SER A 47 13.45 -32.85 -6.26
N TYR A 48 13.91 -32.61 -5.04
CA TYR A 48 14.16 -31.28 -4.52
C TYR A 48 15.12 -30.46 -5.40
N PHE A 49 16.26 -31.03 -5.80
CA PHE A 49 17.24 -30.34 -6.65
C PHE A 49 16.71 -30.11 -8.06
N ILE A 50 15.91 -31.06 -8.59
CA ILE A 50 15.26 -30.94 -9.88
C ILE A 50 14.31 -29.76 -9.86
N PHE A 51 13.40 -29.70 -8.89
CA PHE A 51 12.45 -28.59 -8.74
C PHE A 51 13.17 -27.27 -8.49
N LYS A 52 14.21 -27.24 -7.66
CA LYS A 52 15.02 -26.05 -7.43
C LYS A 52 15.67 -25.52 -8.70
N SER A 53 16.15 -26.40 -9.58
CA SER A 53 16.76 -25.99 -10.86
C SER A 53 15.76 -25.42 -11.87
N LEU A 54 14.47 -25.79 -11.75
CA LEU A 54 13.39 -25.29 -12.58
C LEU A 54 12.79 -23.95 -12.07
N LYS A 55 12.94 -23.70 -10.76
CA LYS A 55 12.55 -22.42 -10.17
C LYS A 55 13.52 -21.37 -10.69
N LYS A 56 13.12 -20.60 -11.70
CA LYS A 56 13.90 -19.42 -12.11
C LYS A 56 14.08 -18.56 -10.85
N ASP A 57 15.35 -18.29 -10.50
CA ASP A 57 15.73 -17.44 -9.36
C ASP A 57 15.27 -15.98 -9.58
N VAL A 58 13.97 -15.76 -9.57
CA VAL A 58 13.42 -14.43 -9.47
C VAL A 58 13.35 -14.11 -7.98
N LYS A 59 14.40 -13.46 -7.48
CA LYS A 59 14.40 -12.94 -6.11
C LYS A 59 13.35 -11.86 -5.99
N CYS A 60 12.45 -12.02 -5.05
CA CYS A 60 11.46 -11.01 -4.68
C CYS A 60 11.73 -10.59 -3.23
N ASP A 61 12.70 -9.70 -3.03
CA ASP A 61 12.99 -9.13 -1.71
C ASP A 61 11.87 -8.17 -1.34
N LEU A 62 10.89 -8.66 -0.61
CA LEU A 62 9.75 -7.85 -0.14
C LEU A 62 10.09 -7.19 1.19
N LEU A 63 10.53 -5.94 1.15
CA LEU A 63 10.74 -5.12 2.34
C LEU A 63 9.42 -4.50 2.86
N LEU A 64 8.36 -5.33 3.01
CA LEU A 64 7.02 -4.89 3.41
C LEU A 64 7.03 -4.15 4.76
N ASN A 65 7.70 -4.68 5.77
CA ASN A 65 7.70 -4.11 7.11
C ASN A 65 8.28 -2.68 7.16
N ASN A 66 9.37 -2.42 6.44
CA ASN A 66 9.99 -1.10 6.39
C ASN A 66 9.08 -0.08 5.69
N ASN A 67 8.31 -0.52 4.69
CA ASN A 67 7.39 0.35 3.96
C ASN A 67 6.15 0.71 4.77
N ILE A 68 5.62 -0.25 5.53
CA ILE A 68 4.49 -0.03 6.42
C ILE A 68 4.85 0.98 7.52
N GLN A 69 6.06 0.86 8.10
CA GLN A 69 6.53 1.82 9.09
C GLN A 69 6.72 3.22 8.48
N SER A 70 7.38 3.31 7.34
CA SER A 70 7.56 4.59 6.63
C SER A 70 6.22 5.26 6.28
N TYR A 71 5.20 4.48 5.90
CA TYR A 71 3.86 4.98 5.65
C TYR A 71 3.21 5.56 6.92
N ALA A 72 3.29 4.86 8.05
CA ALA A 72 2.76 5.35 9.32
C ALA A 72 3.44 6.66 9.74
N ASP A 73 4.76 6.75 9.62
CA ASP A 73 5.53 7.96 9.94
C ASP A 73 5.16 9.15 9.04
N ILE A 74 4.88 8.90 7.76
CA ILE A 74 4.39 9.93 6.83
C ILE A 74 2.99 10.39 7.23
N GLY A 75 2.09 9.45 7.53
CA GLY A 75 0.73 9.75 7.96
C GLY A 75 0.69 10.62 9.21
N ASP A 76 1.45 10.26 10.24
CA ASP A 76 1.56 11.02 11.49
C ASP A 76 2.08 12.45 11.25
N LYS A 77 3.03 12.63 10.33
CA LYS A 77 3.52 13.97 9.94
C LYS A 77 2.48 14.78 9.19
N VAL A 78 1.72 14.17 8.28
CA VAL A 78 0.64 14.84 7.56
C VAL A 78 -0.43 15.30 8.53
N GLU A 79 -0.86 14.44 9.45
CA GLU A 79 -1.85 14.78 10.48
C GLU A 79 -1.38 15.94 11.35
N LYS A 80 -0.14 15.89 11.86
CA LYS A 80 0.45 16.96 12.67
C LYS A 80 0.47 18.32 11.95
N ASN A 81 0.87 18.33 10.68
CA ASN A 81 0.91 19.56 9.90
C ASN A 81 -0.48 20.13 9.62
N LEU A 82 -1.49 19.27 9.40
CA LEU A 82 -2.87 19.69 9.28
C LEU A 82 -3.43 20.27 10.58
N GLN A 83 -3.09 19.66 11.73
CA GLN A 83 -3.44 20.20 13.05
C GLN A 83 -2.82 21.59 13.28
N SER A 84 -1.56 21.78 12.86
CA SER A 84 -0.89 23.08 12.92
C SER A 84 -1.57 24.10 12.01
N LEU A 85 -1.93 23.72 10.78
CA LEU A 85 -2.70 24.59 9.87
C LEU A 85 -4.04 24.99 10.47
N ASN A 86 -4.78 24.03 11.04
CA ASN A 86 -6.05 24.30 11.71
C ASN A 86 -5.89 25.29 12.90
N SER A 87 -4.84 25.12 13.70
CA SER A 87 -4.50 26.04 14.80
C SER A 87 -4.21 27.45 14.31
N CYS A 88 -3.49 27.60 13.17
CA CYS A 88 -3.27 28.89 12.51
C CYS A 88 -4.59 29.55 12.11
N ILE A 89 -5.49 28.81 11.45
CA ILE A 89 -6.80 29.31 11.02
C ILE A 89 -7.65 29.73 12.22
N GLN A 90 -7.72 28.89 13.25
CA GLN A 90 -8.49 29.15 14.46
C GLN A 90 -7.96 30.35 15.27
N SER A 91 -6.64 30.62 15.24
CA SER A 91 -6.06 31.77 15.92
C SER A 91 -6.51 33.11 15.31
N LEU A 92 -6.94 33.10 14.04
CA LEU A 92 -7.54 34.21 13.32
C LEU A 92 -9.06 34.30 13.48
N SER A 93 -9.67 33.34 14.20
CA SER A 93 -11.12 33.28 14.35
C SER A 93 -11.69 34.57 14.96
N PRO A 94 -12.84 35.03 14.44
CA PRO A 94 -13.52 36.27 14.89
C PRO A 94 -13.93 36.24 16.35
N ASN A 95 -14.17 35.06 16.93
CA ASN A 95 -14.55 34.94 18.34
C ASN A 95 -13.46 35.47 19.30
N LYS A 96 -12.20 35.53 18.84
CA LYS A 96 -11.11 36.18 19.59
C LYS A 96 -11.02 37.69 19.36
N PHE A 97 -11.62 38.18 18.28
CA PHE A 97 -11.52 39.56 17.83
C PHE A 97 -12.90 40.18 17.50
N ASN A 98 -13.95 39.71 18.18
CA ASN A 98 -15.34 40.18 17.94
C ASN A 98 -15.49 41.70 17.93
N ASN A 99 -14.69 42.40 18.73
CA ASN A 99 -14.72 43.88 18.83
C ASN A 99 -14.12 44.57 17.60
N LEU A 100 -13.49 43.86 16.65
CA LEU A 100 -13.02 44.49 15.40
C LEU A 100 -14.13 44.62 14.33
N LYS A 101 -15.28 43.96 14.53
CA LYS A 101 -16.43 44.05 13.63
C LYS A 101 -17.28 45.29 13.80
N ASP A 102 -17.24 45.90 14.95
CA ASP A 102 -18.24 46.87 15.35
C ASP A 102 -17.81 48.29 14.99
N GLY A 103 -18.40 48.83 13.94
CA GLY A 103 -18.27 50.24 13.64
C GLY A 103 -18.68 51.16 14.82
N PHE A 104 -19.47 50.64 15.77
CA PHE A 104 -19.81 51.27 17.03
C PHE A 104 -18.57 51.41 17.96
N LEU A 105 -17.75 50.39 18.11
CA LEU A 105 -16.53 50.46 18.91
C LEU A 105 -15.48 51.37 18.32
N GLN A 106 -15.32 51.36 16.99
CA GLN A 106 -14.43 52.28 16.30
C GLN A 106 -14.82 53.77 16.54
N LYS A 107 -16.11 54.01 16.55
CA LYS A 107 -16.68 55.39 16.68
C LYS A 107 -16.70 55.89 18.11
N ASN A 108 -16.98 55.00 19.10
CA ASN A 108 -17.22 55.41 20.49
C ASN A 108 -16.03 55.06 21.43
N PHE A 109 -15.19 54.10 21.06
CA PHE A 109 -14.04 53.61 21.86
C PHE A 109 -12.83 53.38 20.98
N PRO A 110 -12.23 54.41 20.35
CA PRO A 110 -11.14 54.29 19.39
C PRO A 110 -9.89 53.64 20.01
N SER A 111 -9.58 53.89 21.27
CA SER A 111 -8.41 53.31 21.94
C SER A 111 -8.50 51.78 22.12
N ILE A 112 -9.70 51.25 22.38
CA ILE A 112 -9.95 49.83 22.48
C ILE A 112 -9.87 49.17 21.10
N PHE A 113 -10.43 49.83 20.09
CA PHE A 113 -10.37 49.39 18.71
C PHE A 113 -8.92 49.31 18.21
N ASP A 114 -8.13 50.35 18.43
CA ASP A 114 -6.71 50.42 18.03
C ASP A 114 -5.85 49.36 18.74
N SER A 115 -6.09 49.15 20.04
CA SER A 115 -5.43 48.07 20.80
C SER A 115 -5.76 46.68 20.22
N ASN A 116 -7.00 46.39 19.91
CA ASN A 116 -7.43 45.13 19.31
C ASN A 116 -6.87 44.95 17.88
N LYS A 117 -6.81 46.03 17.11
CA LYS A 117 -6.23 46.06 15.77
C LYS A 117 -4.74 45.76 15.81
N THR A 118 -4.01 46.30 16.80
CA THR A 118 -2.58 46.00 17.02
C THR A 118 -2.36 44.53 17.37
N LYS A 119 -3.13 43.98 18.32
CA LYS A 119 -3.09 42.55 18.68
C LYS A 119 -3.41 41.67 17.50
N TYR A 120 -4.41 41.99 16.69
CA TYR A 120 -4.74 41.24 15.49
C TYR A 120 -3.57 41.24 14.50
N LYS A 121 -2.93 42.39 14.27
CA LYS A 121 -1.75 42.50 13.39
C LYS A 121 -0.59 41.60 13.88
N GLU A 122 -0.32 41.58 15.18
CA GLU A 122 0.73 40.73 15.78
C GLU A 122 0.42 39.24 15.56
N VAL A 123 -0.84 38.81 15.82
CA VAL A 123 -1.28 37.42 15.56
C VAL A 123 -1.19 37.09 14.08
N ALA A 124 -1.66 37.97 13.22
CA ALA A 124 -1.63 37.79 11.77
C ALA A 124 -0.18 37.69 11.22
N THR A 125 0.76 38.41 11.80
CA THR A 125 2.19 38.32 11.43
C THR A 125 2.76 36.96 11.82
N LYS A 126 2.49 36.49 13.04
CA LYS A 126 2.93 35.15 13.49
C LYS A 126 2.32 34.05 12.63
N VAL A 127 1.01 34.11 12.39
CA VAL A 127 0.33 33.13 11.54
C VAL A 127 0.90 33.11 10.13
N ARG A 128 1.31 34.26 9.58
CA ARG A 128 1.93 34.34 8.26
C ARG A 128 3.28 33.60 8.24
N GLU A 129 4.09 33.76 9.26
CA GLU A 129 5.39 33.06 9.40
C GLU A 129 5.18 31.56 9.53
N GLU A 130 4.23 31.12 10.39
CA GLU A 130 3.88 29.71 10.58
C GLU A 130 3.31 29.08 9.29
N LEU A 131 2.44 29.79 8.55
CA LEU A 131 1.90 29.30 7.27
C LEU A 131 3.00 29.14 6.23
N SER A 132 3.98 30.03 6.18
CA SER A 132 5.13 29.89 5.26
C SER A 132 5.97 28.66 5.59
N GLN A 133 6.19 28.38 6.86
CA GLN A 133 6.88 27.17 7.30
C GLN A 133 6.06 25.92 6.98
N LEU A 134 4.76 25.92 7.24
CA LEU A 134 3.88 24.80 6.94
C LEU A 134 3.81 24.51 5.44
N GLU A 135 3.78 25.52 4.57
CA GLU A 135 3.84 25.31 3.11
C GLU A 135 5.11 24.55 2.72
N PHE A 136 6.25 24.93 3.30
CA PHE A 136 7.52 24.25 3.07
C PHE A 136 7.50 22.80 3.57
N ASP A 137 6.96 22.57 4.76
CA ASP A 137 6.86 21.22 5.35
C ASP A 137 5.90 20.33 4.52
N PHE A 138 4.79 20.86 4.01
CA PHE A 138 3.92 20.13 3.09
C PHE A 138 4.59 19.78 1.76
N ILE A 139 5.38 20.68 1.19
CA ILE A 139 6.16 20.41 -0.04
C ILE A 139 7.16 19.28 0.22
N ARG A 140 7.84 19.30 1.37
CA ARG A 140 8.76 18.24 1.75
C ARG A 140 8.07 16.89 1.90
N LEU A 141 6.89 16.85 2.53
CA LEU A 141 6.07 15.63 2.64
C LEU A 141 5.63 15.11 1.26
N LYS A 142 5.27 15.97 0.31
CA LYS A 142 4.98 15.54 -1.07
C LYS A 142 6.16 14.82 -1.71
N ILE A 143 7.37 15.32 -1.50
CA ILE A 143 8.59 14.68 -2.02
C ILE A 143 8.79 13.30 -1.38
N ASP A 144 8.61 13.18 -0.06
CA ASP A 144 8.78 11.93 0.66
C ASP A 144 7.72 10.89 0.21
N ILE A 145 6.46 11.29 0.03
CA ILE A 145 5.40 10.43 -0.50
C ILE A 145 5.69 10.01 -1.94
N SER A 146 6.19 10.92 -2.77
CA SER A 146 6.54 10.59 -4.17
C SER A 146 7.65 9.55 -4.23
N LYS A 147 8.65 9.63 -3.36
CA LYS A 147 9.72 8.60 -3.23
C LYS A 147 9.13 7.27 -2.76
N SER A 148 8.23 7.29 -1.77
CA SER A 148 7.52 6.10 -1.31
C SER A 148 6.72 5.45 -2.45
N ASN A 149 6.02 6.23 -3.27
CA ASN A 149 5.30 5.74 -4.44
C ASN A 149 6.22 5.06 -5.45
N GLN A 150 7.36 5.65 -5.79
CA GLN A 150 8.33 5.04 -6.71
C GLN A 150 8.81 3.68 -6.19
N PHE A 151 9.02 3.57 -4.88
CA PHE A 151 9.41 2.32 -4.26
C PHE A 151 8.28 1.27 -4.31
N VAL A 152 7.05 1.66 -4.00
CA VAL A 152 5.85 0.81 -4.09
C VAL A 152 5.66 0.30 -5.51
N ASP A 153 5.73 1.18 -6.52
CA ASP A 153 5.56 0.83 -7.94
C ASP A 153 6.64 -0.16 -8.41
N LYS A 154 7.89 0.01 -7.97
CA LYS A 154 8.97 -0.94 -8.24
C LYS A 154 8.69 -2.33 -7.64
N ASN A 155 8.21 -2.37 -6.38
CA ASN A 155 7.89 -3.64 -5.73
C ASN A 155 6.67 -4.32 -6.37
N LEU A 156 5.65 -3.57 -6.75
CA LEU A 156 4.51 -4.10 -7.51
C LEU A 156 4.97 -4.78 -8.80
N THR A 157 5.86 -4.13 -9.56
CA THR A 157 6.44 -4.70 -10.78
C THR A 157 7.22 -5.99 -10.48
N ASN A 158 8.02 -6.00 -9.42
CA ASN A 158 8.78 -7.19 -9.00
C ASN A 158 7.84 -8.34 -8.65
N VAL A 159 6.79 -8.10 -7.85
CA VAL A 159 5.79 -9.11 -7.48
C VAL A 159 5.06 -9.65 -8.71
N GLN A 160 4.65 -8.78 -9.63
CA GLN A 160 4.00 -9.20 -10.88
C GLN A 160 4.90 -10.12 -11.73
N ASN A 161 6.17 -9.75 -11.89
CA ASN A 161 7.14 -10.57 -12.62
C ASN A 161 7.37 -11.92 -11.94
N TYR A 162 7.43 -11.92 -10.60
CA TYR A 162 7.54 -13.14 -9.82
C TYR A 162 6.32 -14.04 -9.98
N LEU A 163 5.11 -13.48 -9.86
CA LEU A 163 3.86 -14.21 -10.07
C LEU A 163 3.76 -14.77 -11.49
N LYS A 164 4.23 -14.03 -12.50
CA LYS A 164 4.28 -14.52 -13.88
C LYS A 164 5.19 -15.77 -14.00
N ALA A 165 6.39 -15.71 -13.42
CA ALA A 165 7.31 -16.85 -13.44
C ALA A 165 6.74 -18.05 -12.68
N LYS A 166 6.13 -17.83 -11.51
CA LYS A 166 5.50 -18.88 -10.70
C LYS A 166 4.24 -19.43 -11.36
N GLY A 167 3.49 -18.63 -12.08
CA GLY A 167 2.32 -19.08 -12.86
C GLY A 167 2.72 -20.06 -13.96
N LEU A 168 3.77 -19.77 -14.74
CA LEU A 168 4.30 -20.74 -15.73
C LEU A 168 4.75 -22.04 -15.08
N TYR A 169 5.45 -21.95 -13.95
CA TYR A 169 5.87 -23.11 -13.20
C TYR A 169 4.69 -23.91 -12.64
N LEU A 170 3.65 -23.25 -12.15
CA LEU A 170 2.40 -23.85 -11.70
C LEU A 170 1.75 -24.68 -12.83
N HIS A 171 1.64 -24.11 -14.03
CA HIS A 171 1.08 -24.83 -15.19
C HIS A 171 1.88 -26.09 -15.52
N LEU A 172 3.22 -26.04 -15.45
CA LEU A 172 4.08 -27.21 -15.64
C LEU A 172 3.80 -28.30 -14.61
N LEU A 173 3.69 -27.94 -13.32
CA LEU A 173 3.39 -28.87 -12.25
C LEU A 173 1.99 -29.50 -12.40
N ILE A 174 0.98 -28.70 -12.76
CA ILE A 174 -0.40 -29.18 -12.97
C ILE A 174 -0.44 -30.21 -14.11
N LYS A 175 0.19 -29.92 -15.25
CA LYS A 175 0.24 -30.87 -16.38
C LYS A 175 1.01 -32.14 -16.01
N THR A 176 2.11 -32.01 -15.27
CA THR A 176 2.87 -33.19 -14.78
C THR A 176 2.03 -34.02 -13.82
N TRP A 177 1.30 -33.38 -12.91
CA TRP A 177 0.35 -34.06 -12.02
C TRP A 177 -0.77 -34.77 -12.79
N ASP A 178 -1.36 -34.14 -13.81
CA ASP A 178 -2.40 -34.76 -14.65
C ASP A 178 -1.89 -36.03 -15.33
N VAL A 179 -0.68 -36.00 -15.87
CA VAL A 179 -0.05 -37.18 -16.53
C VAL A 179 0.13 -38.32 -15.53
N LEU A 180 0.63 -38.06 -14.32
CA LEU A 180 0.87 -39.05 -13.30
C LEU A 180 -0.44 -39.62 -12.70
N SER A 181 -1.40 -38.77 -12.43
CA SER A 181 -2.70 -39.13 -11.79
C SER A 181 -3.62 -39.94 -12.73
N ASN A 182 -3.53 -39.70 -14.03
CA ASN A 182 -4.40 -40.33 -15.02
C ASN A 182 -3.74 -41.52 -15.74
N ASN A 183 -2.65 -42.04 -15.21
CA ASN A 183 -1.88 -43.16 -15.80
C ASN A 183 -1.48 -42.93 -17.28
N LYS A 184 -1.21 -41.68 -17.66
CA LYS A 184 -0.80 -41.32 -19.02
C LYS A 184 0.73 -41.34 -19.20
N LEU A 185 1.48 -41.86 -18.21
CA LEU A 185 2.94 -41.85 -18.20
C LEU A 185 3.54 -42.57 -19.41
N SER A 186 2.94 -43.68 -19.85
CA SER A 186 3.36 -44.44 -21.03
C SER A 186 3.33 -43.65 -22.35
N GLN A 187 2.59 -42.53 -22.42
CA GLN A 187 2.58 -41.65 -23.58
C GLN A 187 3.82 -40.76 -23.65
N TYR A 188 4.51 -40.60 -22.53
CA TYR A 188 5.66 -39.68 -22.39
C TYR A 188 6.99 -40.44 -22.22
N VAL A 189 6.96 -41.62 -21.65
CA VAL A 189 8.19 -42.39 -21.31
C VAL A 189 7.94 -43.87 -21.58
N ASP A 190 8.85 -44.48 -22.38
CA ASP A 190 8.86 -45.94 -22.69
C ASP A 190 9.42 -46.70 -21.47
N SER A 191 8.63 -46.85 -20.41
CA SER A 191 9.08 -47.65 -19.25
C SER A 191 7.91 -48.23 -18.48
N ASN A 192 7.98 -49.53 -18.21
CA ASN A 192 7.12 -50.21 -17.26
C ASN A 192 7.67 -49.96 -15.84
N LEU A 193 7.34 -48.82 -15.24
CA LEU A 193 7.76 -48.50 -13.90
C LEU A 193 6.85 -49.16 -12.85
N PRO A 194 7.42 -49.66 -11.73
CA PRO A 194 6.61 -50.13 -10.60
C PRO A 194 5.67 -49.04 -10.10
N GLN A 195 4.45 -49.45 -9.74
CA GLN A 195 3.43 -48.47 -9.29
C GLN A 195 3.87 -47.66 -8.08
N GLU A 196 4.54 -48.30 -7.10
CA GLU A 196 5.09 -47.64 -5.92
C GLU A 196 6.09 -46.49 -6.29
N PHE A 197 6.86 -46.72 -7.35
CA PHE A 197 7.81 -45.74 -7.84
C PHE A 197 7.09 -44.51 -8.44
N VAL A 198 6.03 -44.74 -9.24
CA VAL A 198 5.20 -43.70 -9.82
C VAL A 198 4.50 -42.92 -8.71
N GLU A 199 3.99 -43.57 -7.68
CA GLU A 199 3.38 -42.96 -6.53
C GLU A 199 4.34 -42.02 -5.76
N ASN A 200 5.59 -42.42 -5.57
CA ASN A 200 6.61 -41.61 -4.93
C ASN A 200 6.91 -40.31 -5.72
N ILE A 201 6.97 -40.42 -7.06
CA ILE A 201 7.13 -39.25 -7.93
C ILE A 201 5.90 -38.35 -7.82
N LEU A 202 4.70 -38.93 -7.84
CA LEU A 202 3.44 -38.19 -7.69
C LEU A 202 3.39 -37.43 -6.38
N TYR A 203 3.78 -38.04 -5.26
CA TYR A 203 3.85 -37.34 -3.96
C TYR A 203 4.83 -36.16 -3.99
N SER A 204 6.00 -36.34 -4.61
CA SER A 204 6.97 -35.24 -4.75
C SER A 204 6.43 -34.10 -5.58
N VAL A 205 5.70 -34.38 -6.66
CA VAL A 205 5.04 -33.34 -7.50
C VAL A 205 3.91 -32.64 -6.73
N LEU A 206 3.12 -33.39 -5.95
CA LEU A 206 2.04 -32.82 -5.14
C LEU A 206 2.56 -31.89 -4.04
N ASP A 207 3.65 -32.25 -3.37
CA ASP A 207 4.27 -31.41 -2.33
C ASP A 207 4.82 -30.12 -2.93
N GLU A 208 5.50 -30.21 -4.07
CA GLU A 208 6.00 -29.05 -4.79
C GLU A 208 4.85 -28.16 -5.32
N LEU A 209 3.77 -28.77 -5.80
CA LEU A 209 2.58 -28.08 -6.27
C LEU A 209 1.92 -27.28 -5.13
N LYS A 210 1.77 -27.90 -3.95
CA LYS A 210 1.27 -27.26 -2.74
C LYS A 210 2.13 -26.04 -2.38
N THR A 211 3.45 -26.24 -2.29
CA THR A 211 4.40 -25.16 -1.97
C THR A 211 4.32 -24.01 -2.98
N CYS A 212 4.24 -24.32 -4.27
CA CYS A 212 4.07 -23.31 -5.33
C CYS A 212 2.80 -22.49 -5.16
N CYS A 213 1.67 -23.16 -4.88
CA CYS A 213 0.39 -22.50 -4.65
C CYS A 213 0.41 -21.59 -3.41
N GLU A 214 0.97 -22.03 -2.29
CA GLU A 214 1.10 -21.26 -1.07
C GLU A 214 1.92 -19.97 -1.30
N ILE A 215 3.03 -20.09 -2.04
CA ILE A 215 3.86 -18.94 -2.42
C ILE A 215 3.05 -17.95 -3.30
N ILE A 216 2.32 -18.43 -4.30
CA ILE A 216 1.49 -17.57 -5.18
C ILE A 216 0.45 -16.81 -4.37
N VAL A 217 -0.26 -17.47 -3.46
CA VAL A 217 -1.29 -16.85 -2.62
C VAL A 217 -0.66 -15.80 -1.67
N SER A 218 0.48 -16.12 -1.07
CA SER A 218 1.22 -15.18 -0.20
C SER A 218 1.68 -13.93 -0.98
N MET A 219 2.23 -14.12 -2.18
CA MET A 219 2.65 -13.01 -3.04
C MET A 219 1.49 -12.14 -3.50
N HIS A 220 0.32 -12.73 -3.76
CA HIS A 220 -0.89 -11.99 -4.07
C HIS A 220 -1.34 -11.10 -2.91
N THR A 221 -1.24 -11.60 -1.69
CA THR A 221 -1.54 -10.80 -0.49
C THR A 221 -0.59 -9.61 -0.38
N SER A 222 0.70 -9.83 -0.61
CA SER A 222 1.71 -8.76 -0.64
C SER A 222 1.39 -7.71 -1.73
N MET A 223 0.98 -8.16 -2.91
CA MET A 223 0.57 -7.26 -4.01
C MET A 223 -0.63 -6.39 -3.61
N LYS A 224 -1.63 -6.96 -2.94
CA LYS A 224 -2.79 -6.19 -2.43
C LYS A 224 -2.37 -5.09 -1.46
N ILE A 225 -1.42 -5.40 -0.55
CA ILE A 225 -0.90 -4.43 0.41
C ILE A 225 -0.19 -3.28 -0.31
N TYR A 226 0.65 -3.56 -1.32
CA TYR A 226 1.30 -2.50 -2.10
C TYR A 226 0.29 -1.63 -2.85
N HIS A 227 -0.78 -2.21 -3.42
CA HIS A 227 -1.85 -1.42 -4.03
C HIS A 227 -2.56 -0.51 -3.02
N GLN A 228 -2.83 -1.02 -1.82
CA GLN A 228 -3.41 -0.21 -0.75
C GLN A 228 -2.49 0.93 -0.34
N LEU A 229 -1.19 0.66 -0.16
CA LEU A 229 -0.19 1.70 0.13
C LEU A 229 -0.15 2.78 -0.95
N ARG A 230 -0.19 2.39 -2.23
CA ARG A 230 -0.20 3.32 -3.35
C ARG A 230 -1.43 4.22 -3.33
N THR A 231 -2.61 3.64 -3.19
CA THR A 231 -3.88 4.38 -3.11
C THR A 231 -3.90 5.37 -1.95
N ARG A 232 -3.39 4.97 -0.79
CA ARG A 232 -3.36 5.82 0.41
C ARG A 232 -2.33 6.94 0.29
N ASN A 233 -1.19 6.68 -0.31
CA ASN A 233 -0.21 7.72 -0.62
C ASN A 233 -0.80 8.79 -1.55
N ASP A 234 -1.56 8.38 -2.57
CA ASP A 234 -2.25 9.31 -3.47
C ASP A 234 -3.33 10.13 -2.74
N TYR A 235 -4.01 9.50 -1.79
CA TYR A 235 -4.96 10.19 -0.91
C TYR A 235 -4.26 11.25 -0.04
N PHE A 236 -3.10 10.94 0.54
CA PHE A 236 -2.31 11.92 1.30
C PHE A 236 -1.83 13.08 0.43
N LEU A 237 -1.35 12.81 -0.79
CA LEU A 237 -0.96 13.85 -1.74
C LEU A 237 -2.11 14.83 -2.01
N LYS A 238 -3.31 14.32 -2.24
CA LYS A 238 -4.50 15.13 -2.45
C LYS A 238 -4.83 16.02 -1.25
N ASN A 239 -4.76 15.47 -0.03
CA ASN A 239 -5.02 16.25 1.19
C ASN A 239 -3.96 17.31 1.45
N ILE A 240 -2.68 17.02 1.13
CA ILE A 240 -1.60 17.99 1.22
C ILE A 240 -1.81 19.13 0.19
N ASP A 241 -2.22 18.81 -1.03
CA ASP A 241 -2.51 19.86 -2.04
C ASP A 241 -3.65 20.76 -1.60
N ASN A 242 -4.71 20.22 -1.02
CA ASN A 242 -5.79 20.98 -0.43
C ASN A 242 -5.27 21.85 0.74
N ALA A 243 -4.44 21.30 1.62
CA ALA A 243 -3.86 22.04 2.74
C ALA A 243 -2.97 23.22 2.30
N ILE A 244 -2.15 23.01 1.26
CA ILE A 244 -1.34 24.09 0.65
C ILE A 244 -2.25 25.19 0.08
N ASN A 245 -3.33 24.83 -0.62
CA ASN A 245 -4.27 25.79 -1.17
C ASN A 245 -4.99 26.55 -0.05
N ASN A 246 -5.42 25.87 1.01
CA ASN A 246 -6.04 26.48 2.17
C ASN A 246 -5.07 27.46 2.86
N ALA A 247 -3.81 27.06 3.07
CA ALA A 247 -2.77 27.95 3.62
C ALA A 247 -2.56 29.20 2.75
N LYS A 248 -2.53 29.06 1.43
CA LYS A 248 -2.43 30.19 0.49
C LYS A 248 -3.64 31.11 0.56
N THR A 249 -4.84 30.55 0.67
CA THR A 249 -6.08 31.33 0.83
C THR A 249 -6.04 32.14 2.13
N VAL A 250 -5.67 31.52 3.25
CA VAL A 250 -5.50 32.21 4.53
C VAL A 250 -4.45 33.33 4.40
N PHE A 251 -3.32 33.03 3.76
CA PHE A 251 -2.26 34.01 3.54
C PHE A 251 -2.74 35.22 2.72
N GLN A 252 -3.57 34.99 1.70
CA GLN A 252 -4.19 36.08 0.91
C GLN A 252 -5.14 36.91 1.76
N GLN A 253 -5.95 36.30 2.63
CA GLN A 253 -6.84 37.03 3.54
C GLN A 253 -6.08 37.92 4.53
N LEU A 254 -4.82 37.56 4.86
CA LEU A 254 -3.94 38.33 5.73
C LEU A 254 -3.24 39.50 5.04
N LYS A 255 -3.29 39.63 3.71
CA LYS A 255 -2.69 40.77 2.99
C LYS A 255 -3.37 42.09 3.35
N ASP A 256 -4.67 42.07 3.51
CA ASP A 256 -5.44 43.22 3.95
C ASP A 256 -5.79 43.09 5.43
N MET A 257 -4.90 43.61 6.28
CA MET A 257 -5.03 43.53 7.74
C MET A 257 -5.88 44.68 8.32
N SER A 258 -6.57 45.48 7.48
CA SER A 258 -7.26 46.69 7.93
C SER A 258 -8.62 46.43 8.56
N SER A 259 -9.29 45.31 8.17
CA SER A 259 -10.63 44.96 8.70
C SER A 259 -10.90 43.47 8.63
N ILE A 260 -11.66 42.97 9.60
CA ILE A 260 -12.34 41.68 9.56
C ILE A 260 -13.78 41.93 9.16
N ASN A 261 -14.20 41.42 8.01
CA ASN A 261 -15.58 41.48 7.54
C ASN A 261 -16.25 40.09 7.58
N ASP A 262 -17.57 40.05 7.38
CA ASP A 262 -18.35 38.81 7.42
C ASP A 262 -17.91 37.81 6.36
N GLU A 263 -17.45 38.27 5.21
CA GLU A 263 -16.92 37.43 4.14
C GLU A 263 -15.63 36.69 4.56
N LYS A 264 -14.68 37.44 5.16
CA LYS A 264 -13.44 36.81 5.70
C LYS A 264 -13.73 35.78 6.80
N ILE A 265 -14.73 36.08 7.64
CA ILE A 265 -15.19 35.17 8.68
C ILE A 265 -15.75 33.90 8.08
N ALA A 266 -16.62 34.00 7.08
CA ALA A 266 -17.20 32.86 6.39
C ALA A 266 -16.11 31.98 5.75
N ILE A 267 -15.12 32.59 5.07
CA ILE A 267 -13.97 31.88 4.49
C ILE A 267 -13.18 31.14 5.56
N LEU A 268 -12.82 31.80 6.67
CA LEU A 268 -12.03 31.15 7.74
C LEU A 268 -12.79 30.00 8.42
N ASN A 269 -14.10 30.14 8.61
CA ASN A 269 -14.93 29.07 9.16
C ASN A 269 -15.01 27.86 8.22
N ASN A 270 -15.19 28.08 6.92
CA ASN A 270 -15.20 27.01 5.92
C ASN A 270 -13.85 26.29 5.86
N LEU A 271 -12.73 27.04 5.85
CA LEU A 271 -11.39 26.46 5.85
C LEU A 271 -11.10 25.66 7.13
N THR A 272 -11.61 26.12 8.28
CA THR A 272 -11.52 25.37 9.55
C THR A 272 -12.26 24.04 9.44
N GLN A 273 -13.47 24.04 8.89
CA GLN A 273 -14.26 22.83 8.72
C GLN A 273 -13.58 21.86 7.75
N GLU A 274 -13.16 22.32 6.57
CA GLU A 274 -12.47 21.49 5.57
C GLU A 274 -11.17 20.87 6.12
N THR A 275 -10.42 21.65 6.92
CA THR A 275 -9.18 21.18 7.54
C THR A 275 -9.46 20.12 8.62
N ASN A 276 -10.49 20.33 9.45
CA ASN A 276 -10.94 19.33 10.43
C ASN A 276 -11.40 18.03 9.77
N ASP A 277 -12.18 18.11 8.70
CA ASP A 277 -12.64 16.95 7.95
C ASP A 277 -11.46 16.18 7.35
N SER A 278 -10.44 16.89 6.88
CA SER A 278 -9.19 16.28 6.38
C SER A 278 -8.39 15.60 7.47
N ILE A 279 -8.26 16.21 8.66
CA ILE A 279 -7.59 15.63 9.83
C ILE A 279 -8.29 14.34 10.25
N GLN A 280 -9.62 14.37 10.40
CA GLN A 280 -10.39 13.20 10.82
C GLN A 280 -10.21 12.03 9.84
N LYS A 281 -10.34 12.28 8.54
CA LYS A 281 -10.18 11.25 7.50
C LYS A 281 -8.78 10.65 7.48
N ILE A 282 -7.73 11.45 7.66
CA ILE A 282 -6.34 10.96 7.71
C ILE A 282 -6.11 10.14 8.97
N SER A 283 -6.62 10.59 10.13
CA SER A 283 -6.53 9.84 11.39
C SER A 283 -7.20 8.46 11.28
N ASP A 284 -8.37 8.40 10.64
CA ASP A 284 -9.10 7.15 10.43
C ASP A 284 -8.32 6.21 9.48
N GLU A 285 -7.77 6.73 8.37
CA GLU A 285 -6.93 5.97 7.45
C GLU A 285 -5.66 5.39 8.11
N ILE A 286 -5.02 6.16 9.00
CA ILE A 286 -3.84 5.67 9.75
C ILE A 286 -4.22 4.56 10.71
N LYS A 287 -5.36 4.69 11.43
CA LYS A 287 -5.85 3.67 12.35
C LYS A 287 -6.17 2.36 11.64
N ASP A 288 -6.91 2.43 10.54
CA ASP A 288 -7.25 1.27 9.72
C ASP A 288 -6.01 0.55 9.22
N PHE A 289 -4.98 1.30 8.83
CA PHE A 289 -3.74 0.70 8.35
C PHE A 289 -2.92 0.03 9.45
N LYS A 290 -2.89 0.60 10.67
CA LYS A 290 -2.23 -0.02 11.83
C LYS A 290 -2.89 -1.36 12.19
N GLN A 291 -4.21 -1.49 12.05
CA GLN A 291 -4.93 -2.76 12.26
C GLN A 291 -4.57 -3.83 11.22
N ILE A 292 -4.37 -3.45 9.96
CA ILE A 292 -3.94 -4.39 8.90
C ILE A 292 -2.56 -4.98 9.22
N LYS A 293 -1.65 -4.19 9.83
CA LYS A 293 -0.32 -4.66 10.25
C LYS A 293 -0.39 -5.77 11.30
N GLU A 294 -1.33 -5.68 12.24
CA GLU A 294 -1.49 -6.66 13.33
C GLU A 294 -2.08 -8.00 12.85
N GLN A 295 -2.74 -8.02 11.69
CA GLN A 295 -3.37 -9.21 11.13
C GLN A 295 -2.48 -10.01 10.16
N GLN A 296 -1.24 -9.56 9.91
CA GLN A 296 -0.33 -10.29 9.00
C GLN A 296 0.29 -11.50 9.71
N PRO A 297 0.22 -12.70 9.10
CA PRO A 297 1.02 -13.82 9.58
C PRO A 297 2.51 -13.44 9.41
N VAL A 298 3.27 -13.59 10.50
CA VAL A 298 4.72 -13.51 10.47
C VAL A 298 5.20 -14.66 9.58
N VAL A 299 5.57 -14.37 8.35
CA VAL A 299 6.29 -15.32 7.50
C VAL A 299 7.70 -15.40 8.08
N THR A 300 7.91 -16.32 8.99
CA THR A 300 9.26 -16.76 9.38
C THR A 300 9.82 -17.56 8.22
N GLU A 301 10.97 -17.12 7.69
CA GLU A 301 11.81 -17.84 6.72
C GLU A 301 12.26 -19.22 7.24
#